data_40e7bd6ef6ec473ca1a2fad42a7cc7d9
#
_entry.id   40e7bd6ef6ec473ca1a2fad42a7cc7d9
#
_cell.length_a   1.000
_cell.length_b   1.000
_cell.length_c   1.000
_cell.angle_alpha   90.00
_cell.angle_beta   90.00
_cell.angle_gamma   90.00
#
_symmetry.space_group_name_H-M   'P 1'
#
loop_
_entity.id
_entity.type
_entity.pdbx_description
1 polymer ?
#
loop_
_entity_poly.entity_id
_entity_poly.type
_entity_poly.pdbx_seq_one_letter_code
_entity_poly.pdbx_strand_id
1 'polypeptide(L)'
;MSAETLIDNKLSSITSFKTGNEVDLVRSYLRDIGRVPLLTHEQEITLGRQVQELMQVEKLELEIIDLTGEKPSVEELADKLNLNPVQIKKRLRAGQRAKERMVAANLRLVVSVAKKYTKRNMELLDLIQEGTIGLVRGVRNLILLEVTNFLLMHIGGLGRVLLEQLLKKVEL
;
A
#
# COMPACT_ATOMS: atom_id res chain seq x y z
N MET A 1 -13.15 -4.40 -5.51
CA MET A 1 -12.87 -3.21 -4.70
C MET A 1 -11.36 -3.15 -4.49
N SER A 2 -10.71 -2.07 -4.88
CA SER A 2 -9.25 -1.91 -4.75
C SER A 2 -8.88 -1.58 -3.30
N ALA A 3 -7.61 -1.86 -2.91
CA ALA A 3 -7.10 -1.48 -1.59
C ALA A 3 -7.27 0.02 -1.31
N GLU A 4 -7.16 0.84 -2.36
CA GLU A 4 -7.45 2.26 -2.31
C GLU A 4 -8.91 2.54 -1.91
N THR A 5 -9.87 1.80 -2.46
CA THR A 5 -11.30 1.96 -2.12
C THR A 5 -11.64 1.53 -0.69
N LEU A 6 -10.92 0.53 -0.14
CA LEU A 6 -11.10 0.11 1.26
C LEU A 6 -10.43 1.08 2.24
N ILE A 7 -9.29 1.64 1.86
CA ILE A 7 -8.58 2.67 2.62
C ILE A 7 -9.38 3.97 2.55
N ASP A 8 -9.86 4.38 1.36
CA ASP A 8 -10.69 5.57 1.19
C ASP A 8 -12.05 5.46 1.88
N ASN A 9 -12.72 4.30 1.87
CA ASN A 9 -13.96 4.08 2.62
C ASN A 9 -13.75 4.09 4.15
N LYS A 10 -12.63 3.57 4.65
CA LYS A 10 -12.29 3.68 6.07
C LYS A 10 -11.82 5.09 6.46
N LEU A 11 -11.13 5.78 5.57
CA LEU A 11 -10.66 7.15 5.80
C LEU A 11 -11.79 8.18 5.65
N SER A 12 -12.69 8.02 4.68
CA SER A 12 -13.85 8.89 4.51
C SER A 12 -14.86 8.78 5.67
N SER A 13 -14.96 7.62 6.31
CA SER A 13 -15.75 7.47 7.53
C SER A 13 -15.12 8.21 8.75
N ILE A 14 -13.82 8.49 8.71
CA ILE A 14 -13.09 9.20 9.76
C ILE A 14 -13.17 10.72 9.56
N THR A 15 -13.22 11.21 8.32
CA THR A 15 -13.23 12.65 8.00
C THR A 15 -14.60 13.33 8.13
N SER A 16 -15.69 12.57 8.31
CA SER A 16 -17.06 13.10 8.33
C SER A 16 -17.54 13.68 9.68
N PHE A 17 -16.72 13.68 10.74
CA PHE A 17 -17.15 14.11 12.07
C PHE A 17 -16.39 15.34 12.56
N LYS A 18 -17.05 16.51 12.55
CA LYS A 18 -16.57 17.75 13.16
C LYS A 18 -16.66 17.70 14.69
N THR A 19 -15.57 18.06 15.33
CA THR A 19 -15.43 18.63 16.70
C THR A 19 -16.08 17.88 17.87
N GLY A 20 -15.26 17.27 18.67
CA GLY A 20 -15.57 16.61 19.96
C GLY A 20 -15.12 15.16 20.03
N ASN A 21 -14.96 14.49 18.89
CA ASN A 21 -14.71 13.05 18.77
C ASN A 21 -13.35 12.67 18.17
N GLU A 22 -12.43 13.60 17.90
CA GLU A 22 -11.13 13.27 17.28
C GLU A 22 -10.32 12.27 18.11
N VAL A 23 -10.33 12.45 19.44
CA VAL A 23 -9.62 11.55 20.36
C VAL A 23 -10.21 10.14 20.31
N ASP A 24 -11.53 10.03 20.20
CA ASP A 24 -12.21 8.73 20.12
C ASP A 24 -12.01 8.07 18.75
N LEU A 25 -11.96 8.86 17.68
CA LEU A 25 -11.65 8.37 16.33
C LEU A 25 -10.22 7.83 16.24
N VAL A 26 -9.25 8.59 16.75
CA VAL A 26 -7.84 8.13 16.81
C VAL A 26 -7.73 6.86 17.65
N ARG A 27 -8.40 6.81 18.80
CA ARG A 27 -8.39 5.64 19.68
C ARG A 27 -9.03 4.42 19.00
N SER A 28 -10.16 4.60 18.31
CA SER A 28 -10.81 3.52 17.56
C SER A 28 -9.92 3.02 16.42
N TYR A 29 -9.33 3.92 15.64
CA TYR A 29 -8.39 3.58 14.59
C TYR A 29 -7.18 2.78 15.13
N LEU A 30 -6.54 3.25 16.21
CA LEU A 30 -5.40 2.58 16.83
C LEU A 30 -5.77 1.18 17.33
N ARG A 31 -6.97 1.02 17.87
CA ARG A 31 -7.48 -0.29 18.29
C ARG A 31 -7.67 -1.24 17.10
N ASP A 32 -8.19 -0.74 15.99
CA ASP A 32 -8.46 -1.56 14.79
C ASP A 32 -7.18 -2.01 14.10
N ILE A 33 -6.21 -1.12 13.92
CA ILE A 33 -4.90 -1.50 13.36
C ILE A 33 -4.11 -2.42 14.31
N GLY A 34 -4.35 -2.31 15.62
CA GLY A 34 -3.72 -3.17 16.63
C GLY A 34 -4.15 -4.64 16.54
N ARG A 35 -5.32 -4.92 15.94
CA ARG A 35 -5.82 -6.29 15.72
C ARG A 35 -5.15 -7.01 14.55
N VAL A 36 -4.52 -6.27 13.65
CA VAL A 36 -3.82 -6.87 12.51
C VAL A 36 -2.49 -7.46 12.99
N PRO A 37 -2.26 -8.77 12.81
CA PRO A 37 -1.00 -9.37 13.21
C PRO A 37 0.14 -8.88 12.34
N LEU A 38 1.34 -8.79 12.93
CA LEU A 38 2.57 -8.51 12.19
C LEU A 38 2.88 -9.67 11.24
N LEU A 39 3.49 -9.35 10.12
CA LEU A 39 3.94 -10.35 9.16
C LEU A 39 5.25 -10.98 9.66
N THR A 40 5.39 -12.28 9.42
CA THR A 40 6.68 -12.95 9.52
C THR A 40 7.48 -12.70 8.24
N HIS A 41 8.80 -12.87 8.32
CA HIS A 41 9.68 -12.73 7.15
C HIS A 41 9.27 -13.60 5.96
N GLU A 42 8.88 -14.84 6.20
CA GLU A 42 8.39 -15.76 5.17
C GLU A 42 7.08 -15.27 4.52
N GLN A 43 6.21 -14.68 5.33
CA GLN A 43 4.96 -14.09 4.85
C GLN A 43 5.23 -12.84 3.99
N GLU A 44 6.18 -12.00 4.40
CA GLU A 44 6.60 -10.82 3.62
C GLU A 44 7.15 -11.24 2.25
N ILE A 45 8.03 -12.23 2.19
CA ILE A 45 8.56 -12.77 0.92
C ILE A 45 7.43 -13.30 0.03
N THR A 46 6.53 -14.08 0.61
CA THR A 46 5.43 -14.69 -0.15
C THR A 46 4.47 -13.63 -0.69
N LEU A 47 4.09 -12.66 0.14
CA LEU A 47 3.22 -11.55 -0.27
C LEU A 47 3.92 -10.64 -1.27
N GLY A 48 5.22 -10.37 -1.09
CA GLY A 48 6.04 -9.60 -2.02
C GLY A 48 6.03 -10.19 -3.42
N ARG A 49 6.22 -11.50 -3.56
CA ARG A 49 6.14 -12.20 -4.85
C ARG A 49 4.76 -12.05 -5.51
N GLN A 50 3.68 -12.17 -4.72
CA GLN A 50 2.32 -12.00 -5.26
C GLN A 50 2.05 -10.58 -5.75
N VAL A 51 2.56 -9.57 -5.03
CA VAL A 51 2.45 -8.16 -5.47
C VAL A 51 3.30 -7.92 -6.70
N GLN A 52 4.48 -8.54 -6.80
CA GLN A 52 5.34 -8.46 -7.99
C GLN A 52 4.65 -9.04 -9.23
N GLU A 53 4.00 -10.21 -9.10
CA GLU A 53 3.22 -10.79 -10.19
C GLU A 53 2.05 -9.88 -10.61
N LEU A 54 1.36 -9.24 -9.66
CA LEU A 54 0.34 -8.23 -9.93
C LEU A 54 0.91 -7.08 -10.75
N MET A 55 2.05 -6.53 -10.33
CA MET A 55 2.68 -5.38 -11.00
C MET A 55 3.13 -5.70 -12.42
N GLN A 56 3.57 -6.92 -12.69
CA GLN A 56 3.91 -7.37 -14.05
C GLN A 56 2.68 -7.31 -14.97
N VAL A 57 1.53 -7.77 -14.47
CA VAL A 57 0.26 -7.69 -15.23
C VAL A 57 -0.20 -6.24 -15.40
N GLU A 58 -0.18 -5.44 -14.33
CA GLU A 58 -0.54 -4.01 -14.38
C GLU A 58 0.37 -3.23 -15.36
N LYS A 59 1.67 -3.52 -15.37
CA LYS A 59 2.61 -2.87 -16.29
C LYS A 59 2.30 -3.20 -17.73
N LEU A 60 2.06 -4.47 -18.04
CA LEU A 60 1.67 -4.90 -19.38
C LEU A 60 0.34 -4.29 -19.81
N GLU A 61 -0.63 -4.19 -18.90
CA GLU A 61 -1.92 -3.54 -19.16
C GLU A 61 -1.71 -2.06 -19.57
N LEU A 62 -0.86 -1.32 -18.82
CA LEU A 62 -0.53 0.07 -19.15
C LEU A 62 0.19 0.20 -20.49
N GLU A 63 1.15 -0.67 -20.79
CA GLU A 63 1.86 -0.69 -22.08
C GLU A 63 0.91 -0.89 -23.25
N ILE A 64 -0.10 -1.77 -23.12
CA ILE A 64 -1.10 -1.99 -24.16
C ILE A 64 -2.01 -0.77 -24.30
N ILE A 65 -2.45 -0.17 -23.19
CA ILE A 65 -3.28 1.05 -23.20
C ILE A 65 -2.52 2.19 -23.89
N ASP A 66 -1.23 2.37 -23.59
CA ASP A 66 -0.41 3.42 -24.22
C ASP A 66 -0.27 3.22 -25.74
N LEU A 67 -0.25 1.97 -26.21
CA LEU A 67 -0.11 1.64 -27.64
C LEU A 67 -1.45 1.67 -28.39
N THR A 68 -2.52 1.20 -27.78
CA THR A 68 -3.82 0.99 -28.45
C THR A 68 -4.88 2.02 -28.09
N GLY A 69 -4.69 2.72 -26.95
CA GLY A 69 -5.70 3.61 -26.38
C GLY A 69 -6.85 2.89 -25.68
N GLU A 70 -6.89 1.55 -25.71
CA GLU A 70 -7.96 0.74 -25.14
C GLU A 70 -7.43 -0.21 -24.05
N LYS A 71 -8.31 -0.52 -23.09
CA LYS A 71 -8.00 -1.47 -22.03
C LYS A 71 -8.02 -2.90 -22.60
N PRO A 72 -6.91 -3.68 -22.42
CA PRO A 72 -6.85 -5.04 -22.94
C PRO A 72 -7.82 -5.97 -22.20
N SER A 73 -8.30 -6.97 -22.92
CA SER A 73 -9.08 -8.07 -22.35
C SER A 73 -8.19 -8.99 -21.53
N VAL A 74 -8.81 -9.81 -20.67
CA VAL A 74 -8.05 -10.80 -19.87
C VAL A 74 -7.41 -11.84 -20.78
N GLU A 75 -8.03 -12.15 -21.88
CA GLU A 75 -7.55 -13.08 -22.90
C GLU A 75 -6.28 -12.56 -23.58
N GLU A 76 -6.25 -11.29 -23.97
CA GLU A 76 -5.07 -10.63 -24.55
C GLU A 76 -3.88 -10.58 -23.57
N LEU A 77 -4.15 -10.29 -22.30
CA LEU A 77 -3.12 -10.32 -21.25
C LEU A 77 -2.59 -11.75 -21.04
N ALA A 78 -3.47 -12.75 -21.13
CA ALA A 78 -3.12 -14.14 -20.97
C ALA A 78 -2.21 -14.62 -22.13
N ASP A 79 -2.55 -14.27 -23.35
CA ASP A 79 -1.75 -14.60 -24.55
C ASP A 79 -0.36 -13.94 -24.49
N LYS A 80 -0.29 -12.67 -24.12
CA LYS A 80 0.99 -11.94 -23.98
C LYS A 80 1.91 -12.53 -22.90
N LEU A 81 1.34 -13.04 -21.82
CA LEU A 81 2.09 -13.64 -20.70
C LEU A 81 2.25 -15.16 -20.81
N ASN A 82 1.76 -15.79 -21.89
CA ASN A 82 1.69 -17.23 -22.07
C ASN A 82 1.05 -17.96 -20.87
N LEU A 83 -0.07 -17.41 -20.38
CA LEU A 83 -0.82 -17.91 -19.25
C LEU A 83 -2.28 -18.17 -19.62
N ASN A 84 -2.96 -18.98 -18.81
CA ASN A 84 -4.40 -19.16 -18.96
C ASN A 84 -5.15 -17.93 -18.36
N PRO A 85 -6.26 -17.46 -18.97
CA PRO A 85 -7.10 -16.39 -18.43
C PRO A 85 -7.51 -16.57 -16.96
N VAL A 86 -7.73 -17.84 -16.53
CA VAL A 86 -8.02 -18.17 -15.14
C VAL A 86 -6.82 -17.87 -14.22
N GLN A 87 -5.60 -18.14 -14.69
CA GLN A 87 -4.36 -17.83 -13.97
C GLN A 87 -4.16 -16.32 -13.83
N ILE A 88 -4.43 -15.54 -14.87
CA ILE A 88 -4.38 -14.06 -14.79
C ILE A 88 -5.35 -13.53 -13.73
N LYS A 89 -6.62 -13.97 -13.76
CA LYS A 89 -7.62 -13.58 -12.74
C LYS A 89 -7.17 -13.97 -11.34
N LYS A 90 -6.55 -15.15 -11.17
CA LYS A 90 -6.01 -15.62 -9.88
C LYS A 90 -4.85 -14.73 -9.40
N ARG A 91 -3.89 -14.39 -10.28
CA ARG A 91 -2.74 -13.52 -9.98
C ARG A 91 -3.21 -12.11 -9.56
N LEU A 92 -4.11 -11.51 -10.33
CA LEU A 92 -4.66 -10.19 -10.01
C LEU A 92 -5.32 -10.18 -8.62
N ARG A 93 -6.17 -11.16 -8.31
CA ARG A 93 -6.82 -11.27 -7.00
C ARG A 93 -5.86 -11.54 -5.86
N ALA A 94 -4.89 -12.45 -6.08
CA ALA A 94 -3.89 -12.80 -5.07
C ALA A 94 -2.97 -11.61 -4.76
N GLY A 95 -2.46 -10.95 -5.81
CA GLY A 95 -1.60 -9.78 -5.67
C GLY A 95 -2.29 -8.61 -5.00
N GLN A 96 -3.57 -8.35 -5.34
CA GLN A 96 -4.34 -7.29 -4.68
C GLN A 96 -4.52 -7.57 -3.18
N ARG A 97 -4.90 -8.80 -2.80
CA ARG A 97 -5.00 -9.19 -1.38
C ARG A 97 -3.65 -9.12 -0.66
N ALA A 98 -2.57 -9.50 -1.35
CA ALA A 98 -1.23 -9.42 -0.79
C ALA A 98 -0.83 -7.98 -0.51
N LYS A 99 -1.06 -7.06 -1.45
CA LYS A 99 -0.85 -5.62 -1.29
C LYS A 99 -1.62 -5.07 -0.09
N GLU A 100 -2.92 -5.38 0.02
CA GLU A 100 -3.77 -4.98 1.13
C GLU A 100 -3.23 -5.49 2.48
N ARG A 101 -2.83 -6.76 2.53
CA ARG A 101 -2.31 -7.37 3.75
C ARG A 101 -0.96 -6.78 4.17
N MET A 102 -0.06 -6.50 3.22
CA MET A 102 1.22 -5.84 3.49
C MET A 102 1.01 -4.42 4.02
N VAL A 103 0.09 -3.66 3.42
CA VAL A 103 -0.24 -2.30 3.91
C VAL A 103 -0.84 -2.39 5.30
N ALA A 104 -1.86 -3.22 5.52
CA ALA A 104 -2.55 -3.34 6.80
C ALA A 104 -1.61 -3.72 7.96
N ALA A 105 -0.69 -4.66 7.73
CA ALA A 105 0.27 -5.09 8.75
C ALA A 105 1.27 -3.98 9.13
N ASN A 106 1.53 -3.03 8.22
CA ASN A 106 2.48 -1.94 8.42
C ASN A 106 1.84 -0.60 8.84
N LEU A 107 0.50 -0.51 9.02
CA LEU A 107 -0.16 0.72 9.48
C LEU A 107 0.34 1.19 10.85
N ARG A 108 0.73 0.26 11.74
CA ARG A 108 1.33 0.60 13.03
C ARG A 108 2.65 1.36 12.88
N LEU A 109 3.45 1.01 11.86
CA LEU A 109 4.68 1.74 11.54
C LEU A 109 4.34 3.17 11.09
N VAL A 110 3.33 3.36 10.22
CA VAL A 110 2.86 4.68 9.80
C VAL A 110 2.53 5.56 11.01
N VAL A 111 1.75 5.03 11.95
CA VAL A 111 1.38 5.77 13.18
C VAL A 111 2.61 6.12 14.01
N SER A 112 3.56 5.19 14.16
CA SER A 112 4.78 5.43 14.94
C SER A 112 5.64 6.54 14.36
N VAL A 113 5.68 6.64 13.03
CA VAL A 113 6.36 7.72 12.30
C VAL A 113 5.56 9.01 12.42
N ALA A 114 4.26 9.00 12.11
CA ALA A 114 3.39 10.18 12.16
C ALA A 114 3.45 10.90 13.54
N LYS A 115 3.46 10.14 14.64
CA LYS A 115 3.60 10.71 15.99
C LYS A 115 4.85 11.56 16.20
N LYS A 116 5.93 11.32 15.48
CA LYS A 116 7.17 12.13 15.58
C LYS A 116 7.03 13.50 14.93
N TYR A 117 6.05 13.67 14.04
CA TYR A 117 5.84 14.89 13.25
C TYR A 117 4.64 15.73 13.68
N THR A 118 3.83 15.29 14.65
CA THR A 118 2.67 16.04 15.16
C THR A 118 2.99 17.41 15.73
N LYS A 119 4.27 17.69 16.04
CA LYS A 119 4.72 18.99 16.58
C LYS A 119 4.82 20.10 15.52
N ARG A 120 4.53 19.81 14.23
CA ARG A 120 4.73 20.74 13.10
C ARG A 120 3.43 21.31 12.52
N ASN A 121 2.45 21.64 13.37
CA ASN A 121 1.14 22.21 12.99
C ASN A 121 0.30 21.35 12.02
N MET A 122 0.50 20.04 12.00
CA MET A 122 -0.33 19.11 11.25
C MET A 122 -1.06 18.16 12.20
N GLU A 123 -2.33 17.88 11.91
CA GLU A 123 -3.10 16.92 12.67
C GLU A 123 -2.58 15.50 12.50
N LEU A 124 -2.66 14.70 13.57
CA LEU A 124 -2.16 13.32 13.55
C LEU A 124 -2.85 12.48 12.47
N LEU A 125 -4.15 12.69 12.26
CA LEU A 125 -4.91 11.95 11.25
C LEU A 125 -4.44 12.27 9.84
N ASP A 126 -4.14 13.54 9.53
CA ASP A 126 -3.61 13.93 8.23
C ASP A 126 -2.24 13.32 7.96
N LEU A 127 -1.37 13.31 8.98
CA LEU A 127 -0.07 12.66 8.91
C LEU A 127 -0.20 11.14 8.69
N ILE A 128 -1.19 10.50 9.33
CA ILE A 128 -1.46 9.07 9.13
C ILE A 128 -1.96 8.81 7.71
N GLN A 129 -2.88 9.64 7.19
CA GLN A 129 -3.38 9.49 5.82
C GLN A 129 -2.23 9.60 4.81
N GLU A 130 -1.44 10.64 4.91
CA GLU A 130 -0.30 10.87 4.02
C GLU A 130 0.73 9.75 4.12
N GLY A 131 1.03 9.33 5.34
CA GLY A 131 1.91 8.19 5.59
C GLY A 131 1.37 6.89 5.01
N THR A 132 0.05 6.69 5.02
CA THR A 132 -0.59 5.51 4.42
C THR A 132 -0.50 5.53 2.89
N ILE A 133 -0.70 6.69 2.27
CA ILE A 133 -0.49 6.88 0.82
C ILE A 133 0.97 6.59 0.46
N GLY A 134 1.91 7.12 1.26
CA GLY A 134 3.34 6.83 1.11
C GLY A 134 3.66 5.34 1.26
N LEU A 135 3.03 4.66 2.21
CA LEU A 135 3.18 3.22 2.42
C LEU A 135 2.68 2.40 1.22
N VAL A 136 1.51 2.75 0.66
CA VAL A 136 0.97 2.07 -0.54
C VAL A 136 1.92 2.23 -1.73
N ARG A 137 2.46 3.43 -1.95
CA ARG A 137 3.50 3.67 -2.96
C ARG A 137 4.80 2.92 -2.64
N GLY A 138 5.20 2.91 -1.37
CA GLY A 138 6.38 2.20 -0.88
C GLY A 138 6.30 0.69 -1.12
N VAL A 139 5.17 0.05 -0.86
CA VAL A 139 4.96 -1.37 -1.13
C VAL A 139 5.13 -1.67 -2.63
N ARG A 140 4.68 -0.80 -3.53
CA ARG A 140 4.93 -0.94 -4.97
C ARG A 140 6.41 -0.77 -5.32
N ASN A 141 7.06 0.26 -4.80
CA ASN A 141 8.44 0.60 -5.14
C ASN A 141 9.47 -0.37 -4.53
N LEU A 142 9.25 -0.83 -3.30
CA LEU A 142 10.11 -1.82 -2.64
C LEU A 142 10.17 -3.12 -3.42
N ILE A 143 9.05 -3.54 -3.97
CA ILE A 143 8.98 -4.76 -4.77
C ILE A 143 9.74 -4.59 -6.09
N LEU A 144 9.80 -3.38 -6.67
CA LEU A 144 10.62 -3.09 -7.84
C LEU A 144 12.13 -3.06 -7.52
N LEU A 145 12.50 -2.63 -6.31
CA LEU A 145 13.90 -2.56 -5.85
C LEU A 145 14.41 -3.92 -5.30
N GLU A 146 13.51 -4.75 -4.80
CA GLU A 146 13.88 -5.96 -4.04
C GLU A 146 14.37 -7.15 -4.87
N VAL A 147 14.28 -7.11 -6.17
CA VAL A 147 14.91 -8.14 -7.00
C VAL A 147 16.44 -8.14 -6.80
N THR A 148 17.02 -7.06 -6.29
CA THR A 148 18.48 -6.95 -6.12
C THR A 148 18.97 -6.82 -4.67
N ASN A 149 18.18 -6.42 -3.67
CA ASN A 149 18.73 -6.04 -2.36
C ASN A 149 17.88 -6.37 -1.12
N PHE A 150 17.00 -7.33 -1.18
CA PHE A 150 16.06 -7.66 -0.09
C PHE A 150 16.71 -8.00 1.25
N LEU A 151 17.94 -8.49 1.25
CA LEU A 151 18.60 -8.94 2.48
C LEU A 151 19.14 -7.82 3.38
N LEU A 152 19.29 -6.60 2.89
CA LEU A 152 19.94 -5.50 3.63
C LEU A 152 18.99 -4.50 4.28
N MET A 153 17.66 -4.57 4.06
CA MET A 153 16.75 -3.45 4.38
C MET A 153 15.60 -3.78 5.31
N HIS A 154 15.72 -4.78 6.14
CA HIS A 154 14.61 -5.37 6.91
C HIS A 154 13.85 -4.43 7.87
N ILE A 155 14.37 -3.28 8.24
CA ILE A 155 13.66 -2.28 9.09
C ILE A 155 13.87 -0.84 8.59
N GLY A 156 14.90 -0.61 7.77
CA GLY A 156 15.28 0.74 7.32
C GLY A 156 14.57 1.26 6.08
N GLY A 157 14.18 0.37 5.14
CA GLY A 157 13.70 0.78 3.82
C GLY A 157 12.30 1.38 3.82
N LEU A 158 11.32 0.70 4.40
CA LEU A 158 9.95 1.19 4.51
C LEU A 158 9.87 2.45 5.36
N GLY A 159 10.59 2.47 6.50
CA GLY A 159 10.68 3.66 7.35
C GLY A 159 11.32 4.85 6.64
N ARG A 160 12.33 4.61 5.77
CA ARG A 160 13.02 5.65 5.02
C ARG A 160 12.14 6.23 3.90
N VAL A 161 11.45 5.39 3.13
CA VAL A 161 10.51 5.82 2.09
C VAL A 161 9.34 6.60 2.69
N LEU A 162 8.81 6.11 3.82
CA LEU A 162 7.77 6.80 4.55
C LEU A 162 8.25 8.15 5.09
N LEU A 163 9.47 8.20 5.62
CA LEU A 163 10.12 9.40 6.11
C LEU A 163 10.33 10.43 4.98
N GLU A 164 10.82 10.00 3.82
CA GLU A 164 11.00 10.89 2.66
C GLU A 164 9.67 11.46 2.15
N GLN A 165 8.60 10.65 2.11
CA GLN A 165 7.28 11.14 1.70
C GLN A 165 6.72 12.16 2.70
N LEU A 166 6.87 11.92 3.99
CA LEU A 166 6.45 12.85 5.03
C LEU A 166 7.30 14.13 5.03
N LEU A 167 8.60 14.04 4.82
CA LEU A 167 9.48 15.21 4.75
C LEU A 167 9.18 16.08 3.54
N LYS A 168 8.97 15.52 2.36
CA LYS A 168 8.62 16.29 1.15
C LYS A 168 7.33 17.10 1.29
N LYS A 169 6.41 16.69 2.17
CA LYS A 169 5.17 17.42 2.38
C LYS A 169 5.23 18.43 3.53
N VAL A 170 6.20 18.28 4.42
CA VAL A 170 6.41 19.23 5.55
C VAL A 170 7.31 20.40 5.15
N GLU A 171 8.10 20.28 4.05
CA GLU A 171 8.94 21.35 3.53
C GLU A 171 8.22 22.29 2.55
N LEU A 172 6.95 22.04 2.23
CA LEU A 172 6.04 22.91 1.48
C LEU A 172 5.13 23.69 2.44
#